data_67b59581e68e78f88416bbea855a20f8
#
_entry.id   67b59581e68e78f88416bbea855a20f8
#
_cell.length_a   1.000
_cell.length_b   1.000
_cell.length_c   1.000
_cell.angle_alpha   90.00
_cell.angle_beta   90.00
_cell.angle_gamma   90.00
#
_symmetry.space_group_name_H-M   'P 1'
#
loop_
_entity.id
_entity.type
_entity.pdbx_description
1 polymer ?
#
loop_
_entity_poly.entity_id
_entity_poly.type
_entity_poly.pdbx_seq_one_letter_code
_entity_poly.pdbx_strand_id
1 'polypeptide(L)'
;MPEKRTSTSVKKTGSFYSKAFKEGIASLMDEIQLAFQWSRPSILVAVHKGKAGQEKARSKLRKEIEATGRKVQSVEADKGNLNVIQSILRSPNRANSVFFITGIDRNGETERHGIYRALNFQRELLVENRIVLVFWLAMREAAELPSMAPDFWAFRHRVVEFAPDRSTNKITS
;
A
#
# COMPACT_ATOMS: atom_id res chain seq x y z
N MET A 1 41.78 -18.87 -41.66
CA MET A 1 41.15 -17.79 -40.91
C MET A 1 40.00 -18.36 -40.12
N PRO A 2 40.12 -18.53 -38.81
CA PRO A 2 38.97 -19.01 -38.02
C PRO A 2 38.12 -17.81 -37.54
N GLU A 3 36.84 -17.91 -37.81
CA GLU A 3 35.81 -16.96 -37.39
C GLU A 3 35.69 -16.93 -35.86
N LYS A 4 35.76 -15.75 -35.28
CA LYS A 4 35.46 -15.50 -33.86
C LYS A 4 33.95 -15.51 -33.68
N ARG A 5 33.43 -16.56 -33.06
CA ARG A 5 32.07 -16.56 -32.49
C ARG A 5 32.04 -15.66 -31.27
N THR A 6 31.42 -14.49 -31.41
CA THR A 6 31.06 -13.65 -30.27
C THR A 6 29.85 -14.26 -29.54
N SER A 7 30.12 -14.88 -28.41
CA SER A 7 29.10 -15.33 -27.49
C SER A 7 28.48 -14.11 -26.77
N THR A 8 27.29 -13.72 -27.18
CA THR A 8 26.51 -12.70 -26.51
C THR A 8 25.90 -13.33 -25.26
N SER A 9 26.55 -13.14 -24.13
CA SER A 9 26.01 -13.52 -22.82
C SER A 9 24.79 -12.65 -22.52
N VAL A 10 23.60 -13.21 -22.70
CA VAL A 10 22.36 -12.62 -22.21
C VAL A 10 22.39 -12.73 -20.68
N LYS A 11 22.73 -11.64 -20.00
CA LYS A 11 22.58 -11.52 -18.56
C LYS A 11 21.09 -11.65 -18.24
N LYS A 12 20.69 -12.79 -17.67
CA LYS A 12 19.41 -12.94 -16.98
C LYS A 12 19.40 -11.92 -15.86
N THR A 13 18.65 -10.83 -16.02
CA THR A 13 18.31 -9.91 -14.94
C THR A 13 17.47 -10.68 -13.93
N GLY A 14 18.14 -11.26 -12.93
CA GLY A 14 17.48 -11.91 -11.81
C GLY A 14 16.53 -10.93 -11.14
N SER A 15 15.33 -11.38 -10.84
CA SER A 15 14.30 -10.61 -10.16
C SER A 15 14.86 -10.04 -8.85
N PHE A 16 14.92 -8.70 -8.73
CA PHE A 16 15.40 -7.97 -7.55
C PHE A 16 14.47 -8.12 -6.31
N TYR A 17 13.37 -8.85 -6.43
CA TYR A 17 12.37 -8.99 -5.36
C TYR A 17 12.44 -10.36 -4.71
N SER A 18 12.41 -10.38 -3.36
CA SER A 18 12.29 -11.63 -2.60
C SER A 18 10.95 -12.34 -2.89
N LYS A 19 10.90 -13.64 -2.63
CA LYS A 19 9.64 -14.41 -2.74
C LYS A 19 8.54 -13.81 -1.86
N ALA A 20 8.84 -13.49 -0.60
CA ALA A 20 7.88 -12.90 0.33
C ALA A 20 7.35 -11.54 -0.15
N PHE A 21 8.21 -10.71 -0.76
CA PHE A 21 7.78 -9.44 -1.36
C PHE A 21 6.78 -9.66 -2.51
N LYS A 22 7.08 -10.59 -3.42
CA LYS A 22 6.21 -10.91 -4.55
C LYS A 22 4.85 -11.47 -4.09
N GLU A 23 4.86 -12.33 -3.09
CA GLU A 23 3.64 -12.89 -2.49
C GLU A 23 2.80 -11.79 -1.81
N GLY A 24 3.44 -10.84 -1.14
CA GLY A 24 2.76 -9.68 -0.55
C GLY A 24 2.08 -8.81 -1.60
N ILE A 25 2.77 -8.47 -2.67
CA ILE A 25 2.19 -7.70 -3.79
C ILE A 25 1.04 -8.48 -4.44
N ALA A 26 1.23 -9.76 -4.73
CA ALA A 26 0.18 -10.61 -5.31
C ALA A 26 -1.06 -10.68 -4.42
N SER A 27 -0.89 -10.80 -3.12
CA SER A 27 -1.97 -10.83 -2.14
C SER A 27 -2.80 -9.55 -2.13
N LEU A 28 -2.16 -8.38 -2.23
CA LEU A 28 -2.86 -7.10 -2.35
C LEU A 28 -3.58 -6.98 -3.70
N MET A 29 -2.93 -7.39 -4.79
CA MET A 29 -3.52 -7.35 -6.12
C MET A 29 -4.77 -8.24 -6.23
N ASP A 30 -4.73 -9.43 -5.65
CA ASP A 30 -5.88 -10.36 -5.65
C ASP A 30 -7.10 -9.71 -4.97
N GLU A 31 -6.91 -9.09 -3.80
CA GLU A 31 -7.99 -8.39 -3.11
C GLU A 31 -8.50 -7.18 -3.88
N ILE A 32 -7.62 -6.42 -4.52
CA ILE A 32 -8.00 -5.27 -5.36
C ILE A 32 -8.83 -5.75 -6.57
N GLN A 33 -8.39 -6.79 -7.26
CA GLN A 33 -9.09 -7.34 -8.40
C GLN A 33 -10.48 -7.88 -8.02
N LEU A 34 -10.57 -8.62 -6.91
CA LEU A 34 -11.84 -9.11 -6.38
C LEU A 34 -12.79 -7.97 -6.01
N ALA A 35 -12.28 -6.90 -5.41
CA ALA A 35 -13.08 -5.74 -5.04
C ALA A 35 -13.74 -5.11 -6.27
N PHE A 36 -13.00 -4.91 -7.34
CA PHE A 36 -13.55 -4.37 -8.58
C PHE A 36 -14.46 -5.35 -9.31
N GLN A 37 -14.09 -6.61 -9.34
CA GLN A 37 -14.92 -7.66 -9.98
C GLN A 37 -16.31 -7.76 -9.35
N TRP A 38 -16.39 -7.63 -8.04
CA TRP A 38 -17.64 -7.77 -7.29
C TRP A 38 -18.25 -6.44 -6.85
N SER A 39 -17.70 -5.31 -7.30
CA SER A 39 -18.14 -3.95 -6.93
C SER A 39 -18.30 -3.79 -5.41
N ARG A 40 -17.29 -4.24 -4.65
CA ARG A 40 -17.26 -4.18 -3.19
C ARG A 40 -16.16 -3.27 -2.68
N PRO A 41 -16.27 -2.74 -1.45
CA PRO A 41 -15.17 -2.05 -0.81
C PRO A 41 -14.01 -3.00 -0.53
N SER A 42 -12.79 -2.47 -0.41
CA SER A 42 -11.65 -3.22 0.11
C SER A 42 -10.73 -2.29 0.90
N ILE A 43 -10.54 -2.61 2.16
CA ILE A 43 -9.65 -1.90 3.08
C ILE A 43 -8.45 -2.80 3.32
N LEU A 44 -7.32 -2.40 2.75
CA LEU A 44 -6.07 -3.15 2.80
C LEU A 44 -5.05 -2.39 3.65
N VAL A 45 -4.21 -3.12 4.34
CA VAL A 45 -3.13 -2.58 5.16
C VAL A 45 -1.80 -3.18 4.73
N ALA A 46 -0.88 -2.33 4.34
CA ALA A 46 0.49 -2.69 4.00
C ALA A 46 1.43 -2.13 5.07
N VAL A 47 2.02 -3.02 5.85
CA VAL A 47 2.93 -2.67 6.95
C VAL A 47 4.37 -2.78 6.46
N HIS A 48 5.16 -1.74 6.69
CA HIS A 48 6.56 -1.70 6.28
C HIS A 48 7.50 -1.45 7.45
N LYS A 49 8.72 -1.96 7.35
CA LYS A 49 9.79 -1.79 8.36
C LYS A 49 10.82 -0.72 7.99
N GLY A 50 10.58 0.06 6.94
CA GLY A 50 11.47 1.15 6.52
C GLY A 50 10.98 1.86 5.26
N LYS A 51 11.42 3.10 5.08
CA LYS A 51 10.98 3.94 3.94
C LYS A 51 11.32 3.36 2.57
N ALA A 52 12.52 2.82 2.41
CA ALA A 52 12.97 2.24 1.15
C ALA A 52 12.10 1.04 0.74
N GLY A 53 11.78 0.16 1.70
CA GLY A 53 10.89 -0.97 1.47
C GLY A 53 9.46 -0.53 1.13
N GLN A 54 8.96 0.50 1.80
CA GLN A 54 7.66 1.09 1.50
C GLN A 54 7.59 1.64 0.08
N GLU A 55 8.55 2.44 -0.33
CA GLU A 55 8.56 3.04 -1.66
C GLU A 55 8.65 1.99 -2.75
N LYS A 56 9.47 0.96 -2.55
CA LYS A 56 9.62 -0.17 -3.47
C LYS A 56 8.30 -0.93 -3.64
N ALA A 57 7.64 -1.28 -2.52
CA ALA A 57 6.36 -1.99 -2.55
C ALA A 57 5.25 -1.12 -3.14
N ARG A 58 5.18 0.14 -2.77
CA ARG A 58 4.19 1.10 -3.27
C ARG A 58 4.34 1.33 -4.78
N SER A 59 5.57 1.52 -5.26
CA SER A 59 5.86 1.68 -6.68
C SER A 59 5.50 0.44 -7.49
N LYS A 60 5.84 -0.75 -6.99
CA LYS A 60 5.51 -2.01 -7.65
C LYS A 60 4.00 -2.23 -7.74
N LEU A 61 3.30 -2.06 -6.62
CA LEU A 61 1.85 -2.22 -6.58
C LEU A 61 1.14 -1.21 -7.49
N ARG A 62 1.58 0.05 -7.50
CA ARG A 62 1.05 1.08 -8.39
C ARG A 62 1.14 0.65 -9.86
N LYS A 63 2.29 0.18 -10.29
CA LYS A 63 2.49 -0.27 -11.68
C LYS A 63 1.56 -1.42 -12.05
N GLU A 64 1.37 -2.37 -11.15
CA GLU A 64 0.47 -3.50 -11.40
C GLU A 64 -1.00 -3.07 -11.46
N ILE A 65 -1.43 -2.16 -10.59
CA ILE A 65 -2.79 -1.60 -10.63
C ILE A 65 -3.02 -0.84 -11.95
N GLU A 66 -2.11 0.05 -12.30
CA GLU A 66 -2.21 0.87 -13.51
C GLU A 66 -2.19 0.02 -14.79
N ALA A 67 -1.49 -1.11 -14.79
CA ALA A 67 -1.49 -2.08 -15.89
C ALA A 67 -2.88 -2.71 -16.13
N THR A 68 -3.77 -2.69 -15.13
CA THR A 68 -5.17 -3.14 -15.26
C THR A 68 -6.11 -2.07 -15.80
N GLY A 69 -5.62 -0.86 -16.11
CA GLY A 69 -6.43 0.29 -16.54
C GLY A 69 -7.06 1.08 -15.39
N ARG A 70 -6.76 0.74 -14.14
CA ARG A 70 -7.21 1.47 -12.93
C ARG A 70 -6.25 2.60 -12.60
N LYS A 71 -6.75 3.60 -11.88
CA LYS A 71 -5.93 4.72 -11.39
C LYS A 71 -5.49 4.46 -9.96
N VAL A 72 -4.32 4.98 -9.59
CA VAL A 72 -3.88 5.07 -8.21
C VAL A 72 -3.84 6.54 -7.80
N GLN A 73 -4.61 6.89 -6.78
CA GLN A 73 -4.63 8.23 -6.19
C GLN A 73 -3.99 8.18 -4.80
N SER A 74 -3.06 9.08 -4.53
CA SER A 74 -2.41 9.18 -3.21
C SER A 74 -3.13 10.23 -2.37
N VAL A 75 -3.43 9.87 -1.13
CA VAL A 75 -3.98 10.76 -0.11
C VAL A 75 -3.00 10.77 1.06
N GLU A 76 -2.51 11.94 1.39
CA GLU A 76 -1.61 12.14 2.51
C GLU A 76 -2.38 12.52 3.76
N ALA A 77 -2.15 11.79 4.84
CA ALA A 77 -2.68 12.09 6.15
C ALA A 77 -1.68 12.95 6.91
N ASP A 78 -2.00 14.22 7.13
CA ASP A 78 -1.16 15.19 7.83
C ASP A 78 -2.00 16.20 8.62
N LYS A 79 -1.33 17.20 9.22
CA LYS A 79 -2.00 18.27 9.98
C LYS A 79 -3.08 19.01 9.21
N GLY A 80 -2.92 19.13 7.89
CA GLY A 80 -3.89 19.77 7.00
C GLY A 80 -4.99 18.81 6.55
N ASN A 81 -4.84 17.51 6.78
CA ASN A 81 -5.78 16.48 6.34
C ASN A 81 -5.86 15.32 7.35
N LEU A 82 -6.50 15.56 8.48
CA LEU A 82 -6.78 14.53 9.48
C LEU A 82 -7.95 13.62 9.08
N ASN A 83 -8.76 14.02 8.11
CA ASN A 83 -9.92 13.27 7.64
C ASN A 83 -9.71 12.79 6.20
N VAL A 84 -8.94 11.71 6.05
CA VAL A 84 -8.61 11.12 4.74
C VAL A 84 -9.83 10.59 4.00
N ILE A 85 -10.87 10.15 4.72
CA ILE A 85 -12.11 9.64 4.12
C ILE A 85 -12.80 10.76 3.34
N GLN A 86 -12.93 11.96 3.90
CA GLN A 86 -13.51 13.09 3.19
C GLN A 86 -12.69 13.49 1.95
N SER A 87 -11.36 13.40 2.02
CA SER A 87 -10.51 13.64 0.86
C SER A 87 -10.76 12.61 -0.25
N ILE A 88 -10.91 11.35 0.10
CA ILE A 88 -11.27 10.28 -0.84
C ILE A 88 -12.62 10.58 -1.50
N LEU A 89 -13.63 10.92 -0.70
CA LEU A 89 -15.00 11.16 -1.20
C LEU A 89 -15.09 12.36 -2.14
N ARG A 90 -14.20 13.32 -2.02
CA ARG A 90 -14.10 14.50 -2.92
C ARG A 90 -13.29 14.23 -4.18
N SER A 91 -12.55 13.13 -4.23
CA SER A 91 -11.67 12.81 -5.34
C SER A 91 -12.45 12.42 -6.59
N PRO A 92 -12.01 12.83 -7.79
CA PRO A 92 -12.62 12.42 -9.04
C PRO A 92 -12.30 10.94 -9.34
N ASN A 93 -13.11 10.31 -10.17
CA ASN A 93 -12.91 8.93 -10.64
C ASN A 93 -12.79 7.86 -9.53
N ARG A 94 -13.45 8.07 -8.40
CA ARG A 94 -13.39 7.14 -7.26
C ARG A 94 -13.70 5.69 -7.66
N ALA A 95 -14.69 5.47 -8.49
CA ALA A 95 -15.13 4.15 -8.91
C ALA A 95 -14.09 3.37 -9.73
N ASN A 96 -13.09 4.06 -10.28
CA ASN A 96 -12.01 3.46 -11.07
C ASN A 96 -10.63 3.67 -10.42
N SER A 97 -10.58 3.94 -9.14
CA SER A 97 -9.34 4.29 -8.44
C SER A 97 -9.10 3.40 -7.23
N VAL A 98 -7.82 3.13 -6.98
CA VAL A 98 -7.31 2.61 -5.71
C VAL A 98 -6.64 3.77 -4.97
N PHE A 99 -7.00 3.99 -3.72
CA PHE A 99 -6.43 5.06 -2.91
C PHE A 99 -5.26 4.54 -2.07
N PHE A 100 -4.11 5.19 -2.17
CA PHE A 100 -2.95 4.94 -1.31
C PHE A 100 -2.93 5.98 -0.21
N ILE A 101 -3.10 5.56 1.02
CA ILE A 101 -3.06 6.44 2.19
C ILE A 101 -1.66 6.37 2.81
N THR A 102 -1.00 7.52 2.89
CA THR A 102 0.37 7.65 3.38
C THR A 102 0.49 8.78 4.40
N GLY A 103 1.62 8.88 5.07
CA GLY A 103 1.97 10.04 5.89
C GLY A 103 1.53 9.96 7.35
N ILE A 104 0.80 8.94 7.77
CA ILE A 104 0.36 8.80 9.18
C ILE A 104 1.57 8.77 10.12
N ASP A 105 2.64 8.09 9.73
CA ASP A 105 3.88 7.94 10.49
C ASP A 105 4.65 9.24 10.75
N ARG A 106 4.39 10.28 9.95
CA ARG A 106 5.03 11.59 10.05
C ARG A 106 4.34 12.55 11.02
N ASN A 107 3.20 12.15 11.57
CA ASN A 107 2.43 12.98 12.48
C ASN A 107 2.82 12.73 13.94
N GLY A 108 2.61 13.74 14.79
CA GLY A 108 2.67 13.61 16.23
C GLY A 108 1.54 12.71 16.76
N GLU A 109 1.60 12.39 18.04
CA GLU A 109 0.60 11.51 18.67
C GLU A 109 -0.82 12.08 18.59
N THR A 110 -0.97 13.36 18.86
CA THR A 110 -2.28 14.04 18.83
C THR A 110 -2.92 13.97 17.45
N GLU A 111 -2.14 14.26 16.40
CA GLU A 111 -2.60 14.21 15.02
C GLU A 111 -2.94 12.78 14.60
N ARG A 112 -2.11 11.80 14.95
CA ARG A 112 -2.40 10.38 14.67
C ARG A 112 -3.71 9.94 15.34
N HIS A 113 -3.93 10.30 16.60
CA HIS A 113 -5.18 10.00 17.30
C HIS A 113 -6.38 10.67 16.63
N GLY A 114 -6.23 11.88 16.12
CA GLY A 114 -7.27 12.57 15.32
C GLY A 114 -7.60 11.81 14.03
N ILE A 115 -6.59 11.34 13.31
CA ILE A 115 -6.76 10.52 12.10
C ILE A 115 -7.49 9.22 12.44
N TYR A 116 -7.07 8.50 13.47
CA TYR A 116 -7.69 7.22 13.86
C TYR A 116 -9.16 7.41 14.28
N ARG A 117 -9.44 8.47 15.02
CA ARG A 117 -10.82 8.80 15.43
C ARG A 117 -11.72 9.06 14.22
N ALA A 118 -11.24 9.84 13.24
CA ALA A 118 -11.98 10.10 12.01
C ALA A 118 -12.22 8.82 11.21
N LEU A 119 -11.22 7.95 11.09
CA LEU A 119 -11.36 6.64 10.45
C LEU A 119 -12.42 5.78 11.15
N ASN A 120 -12.37 5.70 12.46
CA ASN A 120 -13.30 4.89 13.25
C ASN A 120 -14.73 5.38 13.10
N PHE A 121 -14.92 6.69 13.14
CA PHE A 121 -16.23 7.32 13.08
C PHE A 121 -16.88 7.27 11.69
N GLN A 122 -16.08 7.39 10.62
CA GLN A 122 -16.58 7.51 9.25
C GLN A 122 -16.36 6.26 8.38
N ARG A 123 -15.98 5.13 8.97
CA ARG A 123 -15.68 3.88 8.27
C ARG A 123 -16.78 3.43 7.30
N GLU A 124 -18.05 3.64 7.69
CA GLU A 124 -19.20 3.21 6.89
C GLU A 124 -19.27 3.90 5.54
N LEU A 125 -18.79 5.14 5.45
CA LEU A 125 -18.71 5.87 4.17
C LEU A 125 -17.79 5.19 3.15
N LEU A 126 -16.76 4.48 3.62
CA LEU A 126 -15.90 3.68 2.74
C LEU A 126 -16.66 2.50 2.14
N VAL A 127 -17.48 1.85 2.97
CA VAL A 127 -18.30 0.70 2.57
C VAL A 127 -19.41 1.13 1.61
N GLU A 128 -20.17 2.14 1.97
CA GLU A 128 -21.28 2.67 1.17
C GLU A 128 -20.84 3.16 -0.21
N ASN A 129 -19.66 3.77 -0.27
CA ASN A 129 -19.08 4.28 -1.51
C ASN A 129 -18.19 3.26 -2.24
N ARG A 130 -18.10 2.02 -1.74
CA ARG A 130 -17.33 0.92 -2.36
C ARG A 130 -15.87 1.30 -2.61
N ILE A 131 -15.26 1.98 -1.66
CA ILE A 131 -13.89 2.47 -1.78
C ILE A 131 -12.89 1.31 -1.68
N VAL A 132 -11.91 1.32 -2.56
CA VAL A 132 -10.74 0.42 -2.54
C VAL A 132 -9.53 1.24 -2.13
N LEU A 133 -8.91 0.88 -1.02
CA LEU A 133 -7.76 1.61 -0.50
C LEU A 133 -6.70 0.71 0.15
N VAL A 134 -5.48 1.22 0.17
CA VAL A 134 -4.33 0.60 0.83
C VAL A 134 -3.74 1.63 1.80
N PHE A 135 -3.76 1.31 3.09
CA PHE A 135 -3.03 2.05 4.11
C PHE A 135 -1.59 1.59 4.16
N TRP A 136 -0.67 2.52 3.95
CA TRP A 136 0.76 2.29 4.09
C TRP A 136 1.20 2.72 5.49
N LEU A 137 1.40 1.76 6.38
CA LEU A 137 1.67 1.98 7.80
C LEU A 137 3.08 1.50 8.18
N ALA A 138 3.74 2.25 9.07
CA ALA A 138 4.88 1.73 9.79
C ALA A 138 4.42 0.80 10.93
N MET A 139 5.35 0.08 11.56
CA MET A 139 5.02 -0.89 12.62
C MET A 139 4.29 -0.26 13.80
N ARG A 140 4.64 0.98 14.17
CA ARG A 140 3.97 1.70 15.27
C ARG A 140 2.50 1.94 14.98
N GLU A 141 2.17 2.51 13.83
CA GLU A 141 0.80 2.84 13.44
C GLU A 141 -0.03 1.58 13.26
N ALA A 142 0.58 0.51 12.73
CA ALA A 142 -0.08 -0.79 12.62
C ALA A 142 -0.41 -1.42 13.98
N ALA A 143 0.37 -1.13 15.02
CA ALA A 143 0.10 -1.55 16.38
C ALA A 143 -0.93 -0.65 17.09
N GLU A 144 -0.92 0.65 16.82
CA GLU A 144 -1.86 1.62 17.42
C GLU A 144 -3.28 1.49 16.85
N LEU A 145 -3.40 1.34 15.55
CA LEU A 145 -4.69 1.41 14.84
C LEU A 145 -5.75 0.42 15.36
N PRO A 146 -5.44 -0.86 15.65
CA PRO A 146 -6.42 -1.79 16.19
C PRO A 146 -7.03 -1.36 17.53
N SER A 147 -6.26 -0.71 18.39
CA SER A 147 -6.72 -0.27 19.70
C SER A 147 -7.40 1.10 19.68
N MET A 148 -6.96 1.98 18.77
CA MET A 148 -7.44 3.37 18.68
C MET A 148 -8.63 3.54 17.72
N ALA A 149 -8.79 2.63 16.78
CA ALA A 149 -9.90 2.60 15.83
C ALA A 149 -10.41 1.17 15.61
N PRO A 150 -10.92 0.51 16.66
CA PRO A 150 -11.28 -0.91 16.60
C PRO A 150 -12.37 -1.22 15.59
N ASP A 151 -13.35 -0.35 15.45
CA ASP A 151 -14.44 -0.55 14.49
C ASP A 151 -13.95 -0.42 13.05
N PHE A 152 -13.10 0.56 12.77
CA PHE A 152 -12.45 0.68 11.48
C PHE A 152 -11.57 -0.56 11.18
N TRP A 153 -10.79 -1.00 12.17
CA TRP A 153 -9.91 -2.17 12.03
C TRP A 153 -10.70 -3.46 11.74
N ALA A 154 -11.92 -3.57 12.27
CA ALA A 154 -12.79 -4.71 11.97
C ALA A 154 -13.20 -4.80 10.49
N PHE A 155 -13.23 -3.69 9.77
CA PHE A 155 -13.56 -3.64 8.34
C PHE A 155 -12.39 -3.98 7.41
N ARG A 156 -11.17 -4.18 7.93
CA ARG A 156 -10.03 -4.53 7.07
C ARG A 156 -10.22 -5.89 6.41
N HIS A 157 -9.83 -5.97 5.16
CA HIS A 157 -9.91 -7.22 4.39
C HIS A 157 -8.61 -8.02 4.45
N ARG A 158 -7.46 -7.33 4.44
CA ARG A 158 -6.15 -7.97 4.48
C ARG A 158 -5.07 -7.07 5.06
N VAL A 159 -4.14 -7.69 5.78
CA VAL A 159 -2.91 -7.06 6.25
C VAL A 159 -1.73 -7.80 5.61
N VAL A 160 -0.82 -7.07 4.99
CA VAL A 160 0.42 -7.59 4.41
C VAL A 160 1.61 -6.88 5.06
N GLU A 161 2.56 -7.64 5.57
CA GLU A 161 3.82 -7.11 6.09
C GLU A 161 4.93 -7.27 5.06
N PHE A 162 5.61 -6.18 4.76
CA PHE A 162 6.79 -6.16 3.91
C PHE A 162 8.04 -6.12 4.78
N ALA A 163 8.83 -7.22 4.76
CA ALA A 163 10.10 -7.30 5.47
C ALA A 163 11.13 -6.32 4.90
N PRO A 164 12.10 -5.84 5.72
CA PRO A 164 13.20 -5.06 5.20
C PRO A 164 14.00 -5.86 4.18
N ASP A 165 14.41 -5.20 3.10
CA ASP A 165 15.24 -5.81 2.07
C ASP A 165 16.62 -6.13 2.67
N ARG A 166 16.97 -7.42 2.78
CA ARG A 166 18.27 -7.86 3.30
C ARG A 166 19.43 -7.68 2.30
N SER A 167 19.17 -7.11 1.15
CA SER A 167 20.14 -7.01 0.06
C SER A 167 21.17 -5.87 0.24
N THR A 168 21.08 -5.05 1.28
CA THR A 168 22.00 -3.91 1.51
C THR A 168 23.07 -4.12 2.59
N ASN A 169 23.19 -5.32 3.18
CA ASN A 169 24.21 -5.59 4.23
C ASN A 169 25.32 -6.52 3.76
N LYS A 170 25.92 -6.25 2.61
CA LYS A 170 27.21 -6.83 2.22
C LYS A 170 28.06 -5.81 1.48
N ILE A 171 28.53 -4.78 2.15
CA ILE A 171 29.78 -4.10 1.82
C ILE A 171 30.20 -3.36 3.08
N THR A 172 31.00 -4.01 3.92
CA THR A 172 32.13 -3.43 4.68
C THR A 172 32.86 -4.55 5.37
N SER A 173 33.90 -5.00 4.76
CA SER A 173 35.07 -5.58 5.41
C SER A 173 36.28 -5.11 4.62
#